data_412ef7a36d1e22fdb41328b6d08d7792
#
_entry.id   412ef7a36d1e22fdb41328b6d08d7792
#
_cell.length_a   1.000
_cell.length_b   1.000
_cell.length_c   1.000
_cell.angle_alpha   90.00
_cell.angle_beta   90.00
_cell.angle_gamma   90.00
#
_symmetry.space_group_name_H-M   'P 1'
#
loop_
_entity.id
_entity.type
_entity.pdbx_description
1 polymer ?
#
loop_
_entity_poly.entity_id
_entity_poly.type
_entity_poly.pdbx_seq_one_letter_code
_entity_poly.pdbx_strand_id
1 'polypeptide(L)'
;MRAAVWRFDQVDREGKVIRPSRGNAPQESAPRWLADHGVPLIKEKAITNNASPFQITNCDIFHPIYHERYLRFIRALGRSGIPALDAVKVAYLCDKSATNGEEGWTEADQPTSGEGWQRYRERLATWAEAFGPKRHVLMTVSSKPQVLAECYRLGIGQRNGFVEMYLGHLDNAAMGQAVDADGYLLIDDQCPPIANGYAWGDENEEYGRGWTARFGPYETFGHRYRESMLRALQMRRNYLLVDRSDLDPALLHYVCLELGRTIDDTPDAWCYLRETPTRQFPKGVRNFERWLHQRDRAGARTVAVDRYDIAKQNTHSFDFTARRTDAATGQYKIGFALDDRFLSGGPHRVVFKVTYRDEGRPIWRLAYDAPRAGSSPCRVECTGTGEIRTATFFRDDVRFGATGLDFDFAIEAERGDAMIKFVRVIRLGAATGGQGSPK
;
A
#
# COMPACT_ATOMS: atom_id res chain seq x y z
N MET A 1 -13.87 19.95 5.24
CA MET A 1 -13.80 20.89 4.08
C MET A 1 -12.32 21.14 3.83
N ARG A 2 -11.76 20.63 2.76
CA ARG A 2 -10.38 20.97 2.40
C ARG A 2 -10.33 22.44 2.09
N ALA A 3 -9.51 23.22 2.79
CA ALA A 3 -9.25 24.60 2.40
C ALA A 3 -8.53 24.54 1.05
N ALA A 4 -9.23 24.91 -0.01
CA ALA A 4 -8.68 24.82 -1.35
C ALA A 4 -7.54 25.85 -1.49
N VAL A 5 -6.32 25.36 -1.57
CA VAL A 5 -5.17 26.16 -1.98
C VAL A 5 -5.26 26.30 -3.50
N TRP A 6 -5.78 27.45 -3.96
CA TRP A 6 -5.92 27.71 -5.39
C TRP A 6 -4.54 28.02 -5.99
N ARG A 7 -3.92 27.05 -6.61
CA ARG A 7 -2.67 27.23 -7.35
C ARG A 7 -2.87 27.69 -8.79
N PHE A 8 -4.10 27.55 -9.30
CA PHE A 8 -4.46 27.86 -10.70
C PHE A 8 -5.63 28.82 -10.74
N ASP A 9 -5.71 29.61 -11.81
CA ASP A 9 -6.88 30.40 -12.09
C ASP A 9 -8.11 29.49 -12.23
N GLN A 10 -9.21 29.85 -11.59
CA GLN A 10 -10.49 29.22 -11.87
C GLN A 10 -11.09 29.89 -13.10
N VAL A 11 -11.42 29.08 -14.08
CA VAL A 11 -12.07 29.53 -15.31
C VAL A 11 -13.49 28.96 -15.40
N ASP A 12 -14.40 29.70 -16.01
CA ASP A 12 -15.71 29.17 -16.42
C ASP A 12 -15.59 28.25 -17.64
N ARG A 13 -16.75 27.81 -18.15
CA ARG A 13 -16.80 26.90 -19.31
C ARG A 13 -16.28 27.53 -20.61
N GLU A 14 -16.26 28.86 -20.65
CA GLU A 14 -15.76 29.65 -21.78
C GLU A 14 -14.27 30.03 -21.65
N GLY A 15 -13.61 29.58 -20.56
CA GLY A 15 -12.19 29.86 -20.29
C GLY A 15 -11.92 31.22 -19.65
N LYS A 16 -12.96 31.97 -19.27
CA LYS A 16 -12.81 33.27 -18.57
C LYS A 16 -12.45 33.05 -17.11
N VAL A 17 -11.42 33.74 -16.63
CA VAL A 17 -10.98 33.67 -15.24
C VAL A 17 -12.07 34.29 -14.33
N ILE A 18 -12.73 33.42 -13.56
CA ILE A 18 -13.71 33.81 -12.54
C ILE A 18 -13.06 34.01 -11.17
N ARG A 19 -11.90 33.39 -10.94
CA ARG A 19 -11.10 33.54 -9.74
C ARG A 19 -9.62 33.39 -10.08
N PRO A 20 -8.81 34.42 -9.94
CA PRO A 20 -7.38 34.32 -10.24
C PRO A 20 -6.67 33.45 -9.19
N SER A 21 -5.61 32.81 -9.62
CA SER A 21 -4.70 32.09 -8.73
C SER A 21 -4.11 33.06 -7.72
N ARG A 22 -3.96 32.59 -6.48
CA ARG A 22 -3.34 33.44 -5.43
C ARG A 22 -1.81 33.30 -5.41
N GLY A 23 -1.24 32.42 -6.23
CA GLY A 23 0.21 32.20 -6.27
C GLY A 23 0.78 31.93 -4.87
N ASN A 24 1.81 32.67 -4.48
CA ASN A 24 2.42 32.63 -3.16
C ASN A 24 1.78 33.55 -2.13
N ALA A 25 0.58 34.12 -2.40
CA ALA A 25 -0.10 34.99 -1.45
C ALA A 25 -0.49 34.22 -0.19
N PRO A 26 -0.54 34.88 0.98
CA PRO A 26 -1.03 34.29 2.20
C PRO A 26 -2.40 33.65 2.01
N GLN A 27 -2.57 32.41 2.47
CA GLN A 27 -3.79 31.67 2.28
C GLN A 27 -4.60 31.65 3.57
N GLU A 28 -5.89 31.87 3.45
CA GLU A 28 -6.81 31.78 4.58
C GLU A 28 -7.54 30.46 4.50
N SER A 29 -7.24 29.55 5.42
CA SER A 29 -7.91 28.26 5.56
C SER A 29 -9.03 28.28 6.59
N ALA A 30 -9.10 29.34 7.40
CA ALA A 30 -10.16 29.59 8.37
C ALA A 30 -11.14 30.67 7.87
N PRO A 31 -12.47 30.47 8.05
CA PRO A 31 -13.43 31.53 7.79
C PRO A 31 -13.18 32.76 8.68
N ARG A 32 -13.10 33.96 8.09
CA ARG A 32 -12.81 35.22 8.81
C ARG A 32 -13.79 35.51 9.93
N TRP A 33 -15.06 35.17 9.76
CA TRP A 33 -16.09 35.40 10.77
C TRP A 33 -15.79 34.69 12.11
N LEU A 34 -14.92 33.68 12.13
CA LEU A 34 -14.47 33.05 13.39
C LEU A 34 -13.73 34.06 14.29
N ALA A 35 -12.92 34.93 13.71
CA ALA A 35 -12.24 35.98 14.45
C ALA A 35 -13.24 36.96 15.07
N ASP A 36 -14.31 37.31 14.35
CA ASP A 36 -15.38 38.19 14.85
C ASP A 36 -16.12 37.58 16.06
N HIS A 37 -16.04 36.23 16.19
CA HIS A 37 -16.55 35.48 17.34
C HIS A 37 -15.49 35.13 18.38
N GLY A 38 -14.30 35.74 18.32
CA GLY A 38 -13.26 35.58 19.32
C GLY A 38 -12.40 34.32 19.16
N VAL A 39 -12.48 33.60 18.05
CA VAL A 39 -11.59 32.47 17.76
C VAL A 39 -10.24 32.99 17.25
N PRO A 40 -9.11 32.70 17.91
CA PRO A 40 -7.82 33.17 17.46
C PRO A 40 -7.46 32.66 16.07
N LEU A 41 -7.01 33.56 15.20
CA LEU A 41 -6.42 33.21 13.92
C LEU A 41 -4.91 33.02 14.08
N ILE A 42 -4.41 31.89 13.62
CA ILE A 42 -3.03 31.47 13.79
C ILE A 42 -2.35 31.51 12.41
N LYS A 43 -1.28 32.28 12.31
CA LYS A 43 -0.44 32.30 11.11
C LYS A 43 0.62 31.22 11.22
N GLU A 44 0.56 30.27 10.32
CA GLU A 44 1.49 29.14 10.24
C GLU A 44 2.29 29.21 8.95
N LYS A 45 3.57 28.81 9.03
CA LYS A 45 4.40 28.65 7.85
C LYS A 45 4.05 27.32 7.20
N ALA A 46 3.55 27.34 5.98
CA ALA A 46 3.28 26.14 5.25
C ALA A 46 4.59 25.41 4.95
N ILE A 47 4.64 24.13 5.27
CA ILE A 47 5.69 23.24 4.83
C ILE A 47 5.25 22.73 3.46
N THR A 48 5.79 23.31 2.40
CA THR A 48 5.60 22.75 1.07
C THR A 48 6.84 21.93 0.73
N ASN A 49 6.61 20.80 0.11
CA ASN A 49 7.69 20.01 -0.49
C ASN A 49 8.33 20.75 -1.70
N ASN A 50 7.69 21.80 -2.18
CA ASN A 50 8.19 22.72 -3.19
C ASN A 50 8.70 24.00 -2.49
N ALA A 51 9.91 24.36 -2.73
CA ALA A 51 10.76 25.34 -2.06
C ALA A 51 10.21 26.77 -1.78
N SER A 52 8.94 27.04 -1.94
CA SER A 52 8.35 28.35 -1.65
C SER A 52 7.50 28.29 -0.38
N PRO A 53 8.00 28.76 0.75
CA PRO A 53 7.21 28.84 1.97
C PRO A 53 6.12 29.88 1.79
N PHE A 54 4.85 29.46 1.79
CA PHE A 54 3.73 30.38 1.89
C PHE A 54 3.15 30.34 3.31
N GLN A 55 2.50 31.42 3.70
CA GLN A 55 1.88 31.55 5.00
C GLN A 55 0.42 31.10 4.91
N ILE A 56 0.01 30.21 5.80
CA ILE A 56 -1.39 29.81 5.98
C ILE A 56 -1.93 30.50 7.23
N THR A 57 -3.14 31.05 7.17
CA THR A 57 -3.88 31.48 8.33
C THR A 57 -4.91 30.42 8.69
N ASN A 58 -4.66 29.69 9.75
CA ASN A 58 -5.58 28.75 10.38
C ASN A 58 -6.33 29.43 11.56
N CYS A 59 -7.12 28.65 12.27
CA CYS A 59 -7.69 29.05 13.55
C CYS A 59 -7.32 28.04 14.63
N ASP A 60 -7.53 28.43 15.90
CA ASP A 60 -7.46 27.47 16.98
C ASP A 60 -8.64 26.49 16.88
N ILE A 61 -8.35 25.31 16.37
CA ILE A 61 -9.35 24.24 16.16
C ILE A 61 -9.89 23.67 17.46
N PHE A 62 -9.21 23.91 18.58
CA PHE A 62 -9.67 23.47 19.92
C PHE A 62 -10.37 24.57 20.68
N HIS A 63 -10.50 25.78 20.14
CA HIS A 63 -11.31 26.84 20.74
C HIS A 63 -12.78 26.40 20.88
N PRO A 64 -13.44 26.63 22.02
CA PRO A 64 -14.81 26.17 22.28
C PRO A 64 -15.82 26.57 21.18
N ILE A 65 -15.76 27.79 20.69
CA ILE A 65 -16.65 28.30 19.65
C ILE A 65 -16.40 27.58 18.31
N TYR A 66 -15.12 27.37 17.92
CA TYR A 66 -14.81 26.59 16.72
C TYR A 66 -15.35 25.18 16.85
N HIS A 67 -15.06 24.53 17.96
CA HIS A 67 -15.48 23.16 18.21
C HIS A 67 -17.01 23.00 18.13
N GLU A 68 -17.77 23.84 18.79
CA GLU A 68 -19.25 23.84 18.71
C GLU A 68 -19.74 24.01 17.28
N ARG A 69 -19.20 25.02 16.56
CA ARG A 69 -19.62 25.29 15.17
C ARG A 69 -19.26 24.14 14.23
N TYR A 70 -18.10 23.53 14.43
CA TYR A 70 -17.66 22.40 13.62
C TYR A 70 -18.53 21.16 13.86
N LEU A 71 -18.87 20.83 15.10
CA LEU A 71 -19.83 19.75 15.40
C LEU A 71 -21.20 20.01 14.77
N ARG A 72 -21.69 21.24 14.82
CA ARG A 72 -22.96 21.62 14.15
C ARG A 72 -22.89 21.41 12.63
N PHE A 73 -21.77 21.75 12.00
CA PHE A 73 -21.52 21.52 10.60
C PHE A 73 -21.56 20.02 10.28
N ILE A 74 -20.84 19.18 11.03
CA ILE A 74 -20.82 17.71 10.82
C ILE A 74 -22.24 17.14 10.96
N ARG A 75 -22.99 17.51 11.99
CA ARG A 75 -24.38 17.06 12.18
C ARG A 75 -25.30 17.54 11.06
N ALA A 76 -25.10 18.75 10.55
CA ALA A 76 -25.85 19.24 9.39
C ALA A 76 -25.53 18.45 8.12
N LEU A 77 -24.27 18.11 7.90
CA LEU A 77 -23.85 17.21 6.81
C LEU A 77 -24.53 15.83 6.94
N GLY A 78 -24.56 15.26 8.15
CA GLY A 78 -25.29 14.00 8.40
C GLY A 78 -26.75 14.06 7.99
N ARG A 79 -27.44 15.14 8.36
CA ARG A 79 -28.87 15.37 7.99
C ARG A 79 -29.11 15.69 6.52
N SER A 80 -28.10 16.08 5.77
CA SER A 80 -28.24 16.45 4.35
C SER A 80 -28.50 15.27 3.41
N GLY A 81 -28.29 14.04 3.88
CA GLY A 81 -28.35 12.84 3.06
C GLY A 81 -27.11 12.59 2.20
N ILE A 82 -26.16 13.53 2.13
CA ILE A 82 -24.92 13.37 1.35
C ILE A 82 -24.13 12.14 1.78
N PRO A 83 -23.95 11.83 3.09
CA PRO A 83 -23.23 10.63 3.50
C PRO A 83 -23.84 9.33 2.98
N ALA A 84 -25.14 9.28 2.77
CA ALA A 84 -25.85 8.09 2.31
C ALA A 84 -25.75 7.86 0.79
N LEU A 85 -25.29 8.83 0.01
CA LEU A 85 -25.16 8.70 -1.45
C LEU A 85 -24.14 7.62 -1.82
N ASP A 86 -24.50 6.76 -2.78
CA ASP A 86 -23.60 5.70 -3.27
C ASP A 86 -22.32 6.23 -3.92
N ALA A 87 -22.36 7.45 -4.43
CA ALA A 87 -21.18 8.14 -4.97
C ALA A 87 -20.12 8.47 -3.91
N VAL A 88 -20.51 8.52 -2.62
CA VAL A 88 -19.55 8.74 -1.52
C VAL A 88 -18.89 7.41 -1.19
N LYS A 89 -17.69 7.20 -1.72
CA LYS A 89 -16.89 5.97 -1.51
C LYS A 89 -15.84 6.12 -0.43
N VAL A 90 -15.42 7.36 -0.16
CA VAL A 90 -14.46 7.70 0.88
C VAL A 90 -14.66 9.15 1.31
N ALA A 91 -14.41 9.43 2.58
CA ALA A 91 -14.40 10.78 3.12
C ALA A 91 -13.25 10.94 4.13
N TYR A 92 -12.43 11.96 3.90
CA TYR A 92 -11.34 12.30 4.81
C TYR A 92 -11.85 13.14 5.96
N LEU A 93 -11.43 12.78 7.17
CA LEU A 93 -11.63 13.60 8.36
C LEU A 93 -10.59 14.72 8.38
N CYS A 94 -11.03 15.97 8.23
CA CYS A 94 -10.15 17.12 8.15
C CYS A 94 -10.70 18.24 9.04
N ASP A 95 -9.93 18.63 10.04
CA ASP A 95 -10.29 19.70 10.99
C ASP A 95 -9.73 21.06 10.58
N LYS A 96 -8.55 21.08 9.99
CA LYS A 96 -7.91 22.27 9.44
C LYS A 96 -7.04 21.91 8.26
N SER A 97 -6.63 22.90 7.49
CA SER A 97 -5.57 22.69 6.51
C SER A 97 -4.25 22.50 7.23
N ALA A 98 -3.57 21.39 6.92
CA ALA A 98 -2.19 21.23 7.33
C ALA A 98 -1.28 22.23 6.61
N THR A 99 -0.06 22.35 7.07
CA THR A 99 0.91 23.31 6.54
C THR A 99 1.25 23.10 5.06
N ASN A 100 0.91 21.94 4.49
CA ASN A 100 1.02 21.62 3.06
C ASN A 100 -0.33 21.62 2.32
N GLY A 101 -1.42 21.99 2.98
CA GLY A 101 -2.78 22.01 2.40
C GLY A 101 -3.56 20.69 2.58
N GLU A 102 -3.06 19.78 3.40
CA GLU A 102 -3.70 18.51 3.74
C GLU A 102 -4.34 18.53 5.13
N GLU A 103 -4.70 17.37 5.64
CA GLU A 103 -5.22 17.19 7.00
C GLU A 103 -4.12 17.47 8.04
N GLY A 104 -4.50 18.01 9.20
CA GLY A 104 -3.58 18.18 10.32
C GLY A 104 -3.22 16.84 10.95
N TRP A 105 -1.92 16.56 11.10
CA TRP A 105 -1.41 15.32 11.71
C TRP A 105 -0.35 15.58 12.80
N THR A 106 -0.06 16.83 13.11
CA THR A 106 0.91 17.17 14.15
C THR A 106 0.39 16.79 15.53
N GLU A 107 1.24 16.84 16.55
CA GLU A 107 0.80 16.62 17.94
C GLU A 107 -0.24 17.66 18.36
N ALA A 108 -0.10 18.90 17.91
CA ALA A 108 -1.06 19.97 18.18
C ALA A 108 -2.41 19.74 17.47
N ASP A 109 -2.42 19.07 16.33
CA ASP A 109 -3.64 18.80 15.56
C ASP A 109 -4.40 17.58 16.09
N GLN A 110 -3.66 16.57 16.58
CA GLN A 110 -4.20 15.32 17.11
C GLN A 110 -3.67 15.09 18.53
N PRO A 111 -4.14 15.84 19.53
CA PRO A 111 -3.73 15.64 20.90
C PRO A 111 -4.18 14.26 21.42
N THR A 112 -3.38 13.67 22.29
CA THR A 112 -3.65 12.35 22.87
C THR A 112 -3.99 12.42 24.36
N SER A 113 -4.10 13.61 24.93
CA SER A 113 -4.42 13.84 26.35
C SER A 113 -5.18 15.15 26.59
N GLY A 114 -5.70 15.31 27.80
CA GLY A 114 -6.33 16.54 28.26
C GLY A 114 -7.63 16.90 27.54
N GLU A 115 -8.01 18.16 27.62
CA GLU A 115 -9.24 18.69 27.01
C GLU A 115 -9.21 18.62 25.48
N GLY A 116 -8.04 18.84 24.88
CA GLY A 116 -7.86 18.70 23.43
C GLY A 116 -8.23 17.31 22.93
N TRP A 117 -7.78 16.26 23.63
CA TRP A 117 -8.13 14.87 23.34
C TRP A 117 -9.64 14.62 23.47
N GLN A 118 -10.26 15.14 24.51
CA GLN A 118 -11.71 14.98 24.68
C GLN A 118 -12.50 15.61 23.52
N ARG A 119 -12.15 16.83 23.13
CA ARG A 119 -12.76 17.50 21.97
C ARG A 119 -12.49 16.76 20.66
N TYR A 120 -11.27 16.24 20.48
CA TYR A 120 -10.94 15.47 19.29
C TYR A 120 -11.77 14.19 19.20
N ARG A 121 -11.89 13.45 20.29
CA ARG A 121 -12.77 12.24 20.37
C ARG A 121 -14.23 12.58 20.07
N GLU A 122 -14.74 13.67 20.60
CA GLU A 122 -16.11 14.11 20.31
C GLU A 122 -16.33 14.38 18.82
N ARG A 123 -15.35 14.96 18.13
CA ARG A 123 -15.41 15.15 16.67
C ARG A 123 -15.43 13.83 15.93
N LEU A 124 -14.52 12.92 16.26
CA LEU A 124 -14.49 11.59 15.65
C LEU A 124 -15.84 10.85 15.84
N ALA A 125 -16.40 10.90 17.03
CA ALA A 125 -17.71 10.30 17.33
C ALA A 125 -18.84 10.98 16.52
N THR A 126 -18.81 12.31 16.41
CA THR A 126 -19.81 13.06 15.63
C THR A 126 -19.72 12.76 14.12
N TRP A 127 -18.51 12.56 13.57
CA TRP A 127 -18.33 12.09 12.20
C TRP A 127 -18.91 10.69 12.00
N ALA A 128 -18.59 9.75 12.90
CA ALA A 128 -19.14 8.39 12.83
C ALA A 128 -20.67 8.38 12.93
N GLU A 129 -21.25 9.20 13.80
CA GLU A 129 -22.71 9.38 13.92
C GLU A 129 -23.30 9.95 12.63
N ALA A 130 -22.72 11.00 12.06
CA ALA A 130 -23.20 11.66 10.85
C ALA A 130 -23.21 10.72 9.63
N PHE A 131 -22.30 9.79 9.55
CA PHE A 131 -22.24 8.78 8.48
C PHE A 131 -23.02 7.50 8.80
N GLY A 132 -23.35 7.26 10.07
CA GLY A 132 -24.17 6.13 10.52
C GLY A 132 -23.67 4.78 9.97
N PRO A 133 -24.50 4.02 9.24
CA PRO A 133 -24.08 2.74 8.66
C PRO A 133 -22.90 2.83 7.68
N LYS A 134 -22.72 3.97 7.02
CA LYS A 134 -21.61 4.22 6.08
C LYS A 134 -20.34 4.78 6.73
N ARG A 135 -20.22 4.80 8.05
CA ARG A 135 -19.01 5.28 8.75
C ARG A 135 -17.73 4.56 8.32
N HIS A 136 -17.84 3.34 7.78
CA HIS A 136 -16.70 2.58 7.25
C HIS A 136 -15.99 3.26 6.07
N VAL A 137 -16.61 4.25 5.41
CA VAL A 137 -15.96 5.04 4.33
C VAL A 137 -15.16 6.23 4.86
N LEU A 138 -15.21 6.49 6.18
CA LEU A 138 -14.43 7.57 6.80
C LEU A 138 -12.97 7.15 6.97
N MET A 139 -12.05 8.07 6.72
CA MET A 139 -10.61 7.87 6.95
C MET A 139 -10.02 9.04 7.71
N THR A 140 -9.10 8.75 8.61
CA THR A 140 -8.21 9.74 9.24
C THR A 140 -6.77 9.54 8.78
N VAL A 141 -5.96 10.59 8.86
CA VAL A 141 -4.51 10.50 8.72
C VAL A 141 -3.90 10.48 10.11
N SER A 142 -3.40 9.36 10.54
CA SER A 142 -2.71 9.25 11.83
C SER A 142 -1.80 8.03 11.85
N SER A 143 -0.69 8.14 12.57
CA SER A 143 0.16 7.02 12.96
C SER A 143 0.15 6.79 14.49
N LYS A 144 -0.63 7.59 15.23
CA LYS A 144 -0.68 7.54 16.69
C LYS A 144 -1.57 6.40 17.17
N PRO A 145 -1.04 5.41 17.93
CA PRO A 145 -1.80 4.24 18.33
C PRO A 145 -3.12 4.56 19.06
N GLN A 146 -3.11 5.58 19.92
CA GLN A 146 -4.29 5.99 20.67
C GLN A 146 -5.39 6.57 19.77
N VAL A 147 -5.02 7.38 18.77
CA VAL A 147 -5.96 7.94 17.78
C VAL A 147 -6.53 6.81 16.93
N LEU A 148 -5.68 5.91 16.46
CA LEU A 148 -6.09 4.78 15.63
C LEU A 148 -7.03 3.85 16.39
N ALA A 149 -6.74 3.54 17.67
CA ALA A 149 -7.61 2.72 18.52
C ALA A 149 -9.01 3.33 18.63
N GLU A 150 -9.12 4.64 18.86
CA GLU A 150 -10.43 5.32 18.94
C GLU A 150 -11.14 5.33 17.58
N CYS A 151 -10.43 5.57 16.48
CA CYS A 151 -10.98 5.51 15.13
C CYS A 151 -11.55 4.13 14.83
N TYR A 152 -10.80 3.06 15.11
CA TYR A 152 -11.23 1.68 14.85
C TYR A 152 -12.44 1.30 15.72
N ARG A 153 -12.47 1.73 16.97
CA ARG A 153 -13.65 1.56 17.83
C ARG A 153 -14.92 2.20 17.25
N LEU A 154 -14.76 3.31 16.55
CA LEU A 154 -15.84 4.06 15.89
C LEU A 154 -16.17 3.56 14.50
N GLY A 155 -15.39 2.62 13.93
CA GLY A 155 -15.56 2.13 12.56
C GLY A 155 -15.00 3.09 11.51
N ILE A 156 -14.04 3.92 11.89
CA ILE A 156 -13.31 4.86 11.02
C ILE A 156 -11.99 4.21 10.64
N GLY A 157 -11.66 4.22 9.35
CA GLY A 157 -10.41 3.70 8.84
C GLY A 157 -9.27 4.72 8.86
N GLN A 158 -8.21 4.41 8.13
CA GLN A 158 -6.98 5.19 8.15
C GLN A 158 -6.40 5.32 6.75
N ARG A 159 -5.86 6.48 6.43
CA ARG A 159 -5.01 6.73 5.29
C ARG A 159 -3.57 6.95 5.76
N ASN A 160 -2.63 6.32 5.10
CA ASN A 160 -1.23 6.73 5.19
C ASN A 160 -0.90 7.65 4.01
N GLY A 161 0.18 8.41 4.10
CA GLY A 161 0.57 9.29 3.01
C GLY A 161 1.82 8.75 2.37
N PHE A 162 2.05 7.83 1.71
CA PHE A 162 3.24 7.32 1.03
C PHE A 162 3.22 5.79 0.87
N VAL A 163 2.67 5.30 -0.22
CA VAL A 163 2.92 3.95 -0.71
C VAL A 163 4.22 3.93 -1.51
N GLU A 164 5.18 4.70 -1.13
CA GLU A 164 6.45 4.58 -1.78
C GLU A 164 7.34 3.59 -1.03
N MET A 165 8.45 3.34 -1.61
CA MET A 165 9.51 2.54 -1.03
C MET A 165 10.15 3.14 0.21
N TYR A 166 9.68 4.30 0.65
CA TYR A 166 10.05 4.88 1.92
C TYR A 166 9.42 4.03 3.02
N LEU A 167 10.18 3.08 3.46
CA LEU A 167 9.79 2.07 4.43
C LEU A 167 9.83 2.63 5.87
N GLY A 168 9.48 3.89 6.05
CA GLY A 168 9.59 4.60 7.33
C GLY A 168 8.58 4.19 8.41
N HIS A 169 7.54 3.47 8.06
CA HIS A 169 6.46 3.08 8.98
C HIS A 169 6.10 1.59 8.87
N LEU A 170 7.12 0.74 8.71
CA LEU A 170 6.91 -0.69 8.50
C LEU A 170 6.57 -1.44 9.78
N ASP A 171 7.01 -0.93 10.91
CA ASP A 171 6.80 -1.53 12.22
C ASP A 171 5.79 -0.67 12.99
N ASN A 172 4.52 -0.90 12.72
CA ASN A 172 3.40 -0.21 13.36
C ASN A 172 2.27 -1.20 13.65
N ALA A 173 2.29 -1.78 14.84
CA ALA A 173 1.29 -2.75 15.27
C ALA A 173 -0.16 -2.20 15.22
N ALA A 174 -0.37 -0.90 15.47
CA ALA A 174 -1.69 -0.28 15.35
C ALA A 174 -2.19 -0.24 13.89
N MET A 175 -1.31 -0.42 12.93
CA MET A 175 -1.62 -0.54 11.50
C MET A 175 -1.54 -1.99 11.01
N GLY A 176 -1.44 -2.96 11.91
CA GLY A 176 -1.31 -4.37 11.55
C GLY A 176 -0.01 -4.71 10.84
N GLN A 177 1.07 -3.98 11.07
CA GLN A 177 2.35 -4.13 10.39
C GLN A 177 3.46 -4.38 11.39
N ALA A 178 4.33 -5.33 11.06
CA ALA A 178 5.55 -5.61 11.82
C ALA A 178 6.68 -6.02 10.87
N VAL A 179 7.93 -5.89 11.33
CA VAL A 179 9.10 -6.48 10.69
C VAL A 179 9.71 -7.46 11.69
N ASP A 180 9.87 -8.72 11.30
CA ASP A 180 10.49 -9.72 12.16
C ASP A 180 12.03 -9.57 12.25
N ALA A 181 12.65 -10.40 13.08
CA ALA A 181 14.10 -10.37 13.30
C ALA A 181 14.92 -10.68 12.04
N ASP A 182 14.32 -11.38 11.08
CA ASP A 182 14.93 -11.75 9.81
C ASP A 182 14.66 -10.76 8.69
N GLY A 183 13.89 -9.69 8.98
CA GLY A 183 13.57 -8.60 8.05
C GLY A 183 12.33 -8.85 7.18
N TYR A 184 11.51 -9.87 7.46
CA TYR A 184 10.27 -10.10 6.72
C TYR A 184 9.15 -9.17 7.20
N LEU A 185 8.37 -8.67 6.26
CA LEU A 185 7.19 -7.87 6.54
C LEU A 185 6.00 -8.76 6.87
N LEU A 186 5.45 -8.58 8.06
CA LEU A 186 4.28 -9.29 8.55
C LEU A 186 3.07 -8.37 8.50
N ILE A 187 1.96 -8.88 7.99
CA ILE A 187 0.68 -8.17 7.95
C ILE A 187 -0.35 -8.97 8.75
N ASP A 188 -0.94 -8.31 9.75
CA ASP A 188 -2.03 -8.88 10.53
C ASP A 188 -3.37 -8.62 9.83
N ASP A 189 -3.91 -9.64 9.17
CA ASP A 189 -5.21 -9.59 8.50
C ASP A 189 -6.37 -9.38 9.49
N GLN A 190 -6.15 -9.58 10.81
CA GLN A 190 -7.14 -9.33 11.87
C GLN A 190 -7.09 -7.88 12.39
N CYS A 191 -6.17 -7.06 11.90
CA CYS A 191 -6.18 -5.64 12.21
C CYS A 191 -7.55 -5.03 11.86
N PRO A 192 -8.20 -4.27 12.78
CA PRO A 192 -9.60 -3.88 12.63
C PRO A 192 -9.99 -3.25 11.28
N PRO A 193 -9.22 -2.35 10.66
CA PRO A 193 -9.61 -1.81 9.37
C PRO A 193 -9.59 -2.86 8.24
N ILE A 194 -8.69 -3.85 8.32
CA ILE A 194 -8.63 -4.94 7.34
C ILE A 194 -9.79 -5.90 7.57
N ALA A 195 -9.93 -6.41 8.78
CA ALA A 195 -10.93 -7.42 9.14
C ALA A 195 -12.38 -6.93 8.97
N ASN A 196 -12.63 -5.63 9.15
CA ASN A 196 -13.97 -5.05 9.06
C ASN A 196 -14.23 -4.26 7.76
N GLY A 197 -13.28 -4.22 6.84
CA GLY A 197 -13.42 -3.51 5.57
C GLY A 197 -13.60 -2.00 5.72
N TYR A 198 -12.99 -1.37 6.74
CA TYR A 198 -12.98 0.08 6.86
C TYR A 198 -12.16 0.69 5.73
N ALA A 199 -12.39 1.96 5.41
CA ALA A 199 -11.60 2.68 4.44
C ALA A 199 -10.11 2.65 4.85
N TRP A 200 -9.32 1.88 4.11
CA TRP A 200 -7.94 1.58 4.39
C TRP A 200 -7.08 2.01 3.21
N GLY A 201 -6.59 3.24 3.27
CA GLY A 201 -6.07 3.93 2.11
C GLY A 201 -4.58 4.24 2.16
N ASP A 202 -4.08 4.58 0.97
CA ASP A 202 -2.74 5.12 0.78
C ASP A 202 -2.70 6.12 -0.37
N GLU A 203 -1.64 6.90 -0.47
CA GLU A 203 -1.36 7.79 -1.59
C GLU A 203 -0.12 7.32 -2.34
N ASN A 204 -0.14 7.51 -3.65
CA ASN A 204 0.98 7.29 -4.54
C ASN A 204 1.11 8.50 -5.46
N GLU A 205 1.36 9.68 -4.86
CA GLU A 205 1.45 10.96 -5.55
C GLU A 205 2.91 11.39 -5.82
N GLU A 206 3.88 10.66 -5.31
CA GLU A 206 5.29 11.03 -5.31
C GLU A 206 5.96 10.87 -6.68
N TYR A 207 5.27 10.31 -7.65
CA TYR A 207 5.76 10.11 -9.01
C TYR A 207 5.51 11.31 -9.93
N GLY A 208 4.94 12.40 -9.40
CA GLY A 208 4.86 13.67 -10.10
C GLY A 208 6.25 14.30 -10.34
N ARG A 209 6.37 15.11 -11.38
CA ARG A 209 7.66 15.71 -11.81
C ARG A 209 8.38 16.51 -10.72
N GLY A 210 7.66 17.10 -9.75
CA GLY A 210 8.23 17.88 -8.68
C GLY A 210 9.00 17.08 -7.62
N TRP A 211 8.89 15.75 -7.63
CA TRP A 211 9.43 14.87 -6.60
C TRP A 211 10.72 14.16 -6.97
N THR A 212 11.22 14.31 -8.21
CA THR A 212 12.40 13.60 -8.70
C THR A 212 13.64 13.79 -7.82
N ALA A 213 13.88 15.00 -7.34
CA ALA A 213 15.03 15.28 -6.48
C ALA A 213 14.96 14.57 -5.11
N ARG A 214 13.75 14.30 -4.62
CA ARG A 214 13.51 13.63 -3.33
C ARG A 214 13.55 12.11 -3.44
N PHE A 215 13.00 11.57 -4.53
CA PHE A 215 12.76 10.13 -4.68
C PHE A 215 13.70 9.45 -5.66
N GLY A 216 14.76 10.14 -6.10
CA GLY A 216 15.79 9.61 -6.97
C GLY A 216 15.54 9.83 -8.46
N PRO A 217 16.40 9.29 -9.32
CA PRO A 217 16.39 9.57 -10.73
C PRO A 217 15.13 9.03 -11.41
N TYR A 218 14.68 9.77 -12.42
CA TYR A 218 13.45 9.47 -13.15
C TYR A 218 13.48 8.08 -13.82
N GLU A 219 14.66 7.60 -14.19
CA GLU A 219 14.89 6.29 -14.83
C GLU A 219 14.48 5.12 -13.91
N THR A 220 14.46 5.33 -12.60
CA THR A 220 14.07 4.30 -11.64
C THR A 220 12.58 4.33 -11.30
N PHE A 221 11.81 5.27 -11.82
CA PHE A 221 10.41 5.47 -11.46
C PHE A 221 9.54 4.25 -11.76
N GLY A 222 9.70 3.62 -12.90
CA GLY A 222 8.92 2.43 -13.26
C GLY A 222 9.10 1.28 -12.26
N HIS A 223 10.34 1.07 -11.80
CA HIS A 223 10.62 0.05 -10.79
C HIS A 223 9.98 0.41 -9.44
N ARG A 224 10.18 1.62 -8.96
CA ARG A 224 9.66 2.10 -7.68
C ARG A 224 8.12 2.16 -7.67
N TYR A 225 7.53 2.59 -8.77
CA TYR A 225 6.08 2.57 -8.96
C TYR A 225 5.52 1.16 -8.80
N ARG A 226 6.16 0.17 -9.45
CA ARG A 226 5.76 -1.24 -9.31
C ARG A 226 5.83 -1.71 -7.86
N GLU A 227 6.91 -1.40 -7.15
CA GLU A 227 7.06 -1.79 -5.75
C GLU A 227 6.02 -1.11 -4.85
N SER A 228 5.75 0.17 -5.05
CA SER A 228 4.74 0.88 -4.26
C SER A 228 3.34 0.30 -4.48
N MET A 229 2.99 -0.04 -5.71
CA MET A 229 1.71 -0.67 -6.04
C MET A 229 1.56 -2.06 -5.40
N LEU A 230 2.61 -2.89 -5.48
CA LEU A 230 2.59 -4.20 -4.81
C LEU A 230 2.55 -4.06 -3.29
N ARG A 231 3.23 -3.06 -2.75
CA ARG A 231 3.16 -2.76 -1.32
C ARG A 231 1.74 -2.40 -0.87
N ALA A 232 1.01 -1.58 -1.61
CA ALA A 232 -0.38 -1.26 -1.29
C ALA A 232 -1.22 -2.54 -1.18
N LEU A 233 -1.05 -3.48 -2.10
CA LEU A 233 -1.73 -4.79 -2.04
C LEU A 233 -1.25 -5.65 -0.87
N GLN A 234 0.06 -5.66 -0.56
CA GLN A 234 0.60 -6.34 0.61
C GLN A 234 -0.08 -5.85 1.88
N MET A 235 -0.24 -4.54 2.01
CA MET A 235 -0.87 -3.89 3.18
C MET A 235 -2.40 -4.03 3.19
N ARG A 236 -3.01 -4.80 2.29
CA ARG A 236 -4.47 -5.01 2.18
C ARG A 236 -5.25 -3.72 1.96
N ARG A 237 -4.67 -2.73 1.28
CA ARG A 237 -5.36 -1.48 1.01
C ARG A 237 -6.59 -1.71 0.14
N ASN A 238 -7.64 -0.95 0.41
CA ASN A 238 -8.88 -0.93 -0.39
C ASN A 238 -9.14 0.41 -1.06
N TYR A 239 -8.25 1.38 -0.83
CA TYR A 239 -8.27 2.69 -1.47
C TYR A 239 -6.85 3.15 -1.78
N LEU A 240 -6.65 3.70 -2.98
CA LEU A 240 -5.37 4.23 -3.42
C LEU A 240 -5.57 5.52 -4.22
N LEU A 241 -4.90 6.61 -3.80
CA LEU A 241 -4.79 7.83 -4.60
C LEU A 241 -3.54 7.72 -5.48
N VAL A 242 -3.73 7.78 -6.80
CA VAL A 242 -2.66 7.59 -7.79
C VAL A 242 -2.47 8.85 -8.62
N ASP A 243 -1.25 9.39 -8.62
CA ASP A 243 -0.91 10.56 -9.45
C ASP A 243 -0.52 10.18 -10.89
N ARG A 244 0.31 9.14 -11.06
CA ARG A 244 0.88 8.73 -12.35
C ARG A 244 0.29 7.39 -12.82
N SER A 245 -0.89 7.45 -13.42
CA SER A 245 -1.55 6.27 -13.98
C SER A 245 -0.91 5.75 -15.29
N ASP A 246 -0.03 6.54 -15.90
CA ASP A 246 0.64 6.26 -17.16
C ASP A 246 1.96 5.46 -17.04
N LEU A 247 2.51 5.31 -15.83
CA LEU A 247 3.80 4.64 -15.63
C LEU A 247 3.77 3.13 -15.89
N ASP A 248 2.73 2.45 -15.47
CA ASP A 248 2.50 1.02 -15.74
C ASP A 248 0.98 0.75 -15.73
N PRO A 249 0.28 1.01 -16.85
CA PRO A 249 -1.18 0.85 -16.91
C PRO A 249 -1.66 -0.58 -16.64
N ALA A 250 -0.88 -1.59 -17.05
CA ALA A 250 -1.24 -2.99 -16.84
C ALA A 250 -1.16 -3.36 -15.34
N LEU A 251 -0.14 -2.90 -14.66
CA LEU A 251 -0.02 -3.08 -13.20
C LEU A 251 -1.10 -2.32 -12.47
N LEU A 252 -1.39 -1.08 -12.85
CA LEU A 252 -2.46 -0.29 -12.25
C LEU A 252 -3.82 -0.99 -12.40
N HIS A 253 -4.10 -1.50 -13.59
CA HIS A 253 -5.33 -2.28 -13.82
C HIS A 253 -5.41 -3.51 -12.91
N TYR A 254 -4.33 -4.29 -12.80
CA TYR A 254 -4.24 -5.41 -11.88
C TYR A 254 -4.49 -4.98 -10.43
N VAL A 255 -3.83 -3.91 -9.97
CA VAL A 255 -4.01 -3.39 -8.62
C VAL A 255 -5.46 -2.96 -8.36
N CYS A 256 -6.08 -2.26 -9.30
CA CYS A 256 -7.50 -1.86 -9.18
C CYS A 256 -8.45 -3.06 -9.03
N LEU A 257 -8.13 -4.19 -9.65
CA LEU A 257 -8.92 -5.43 -9.51
C LEU A 257 -8.69 -6.12 -8.15
N GLU A 258 -7.55 -5.88 -7.53
CA GLU A 258 -7.12 -6.56 -6.31
C GLU A 258 -7.26 -5.72 -5.02
N LEU A 259 -7.48 -4.41 -5.14
CA LEU A 259 -7.72 -3.53 -3.99
C LEU A 259 -8.95 -4.00 -3.21
N GLY A 260 -8.78 -4.11 -1.88
CA GLY A 260 -9.84 -4.52 -0.97
C GLY A 260 -10.18 -6.01 -0.99
N ARG A 261 -9.56 -6.83 -1.86
CA ARG A 261 -9.76 -8.27 -1.82
C ARG A 261 -9.12 -8.90 -0.60
N THR A 262 -9.83 -9.88 -0.08
CA THR A 262 -9.40 -10.73 1.04
C THR A 262 -8.80 -12.04 0.52
N ILE A 263 -8.32 -12.87 1.42
CA ILE A 263 -7.80 -14.20 1.08
C ILE A 263 -8.87 -15.10 0.45
N ASP A 264 -10.13 -14.88 0.78
CA ASP A 264 -11.25 -15.71 0.31
C ASP A 264 -11.63 -15.43 -1.14
N ASP A 265 -11.53 -14.17 -1.59
CA ASP A 265 -12.01 -13.71 -2.90
C ASP A 265 -10.90 -13.33 -3.89
N THR A 266 -9.64 -13.22 -3.45
CA THR A 266 -8.52 -12.98 -4.37
C THR A 266 -8.26 -14.21 -5.26
N PRO A 267 -7.96 -14.02 -6.55
CA PRO A 267 -7.58 -15.13 -7.42
C PRO A 267 -6.15 -15.61 -7.19
N ASP A 268 -5.27 -14.82 -6.57
CA ASP A 268 -3.86 -15.15 -6.45
C ASP A 268 -3.23 -14.82 -5.10
N ALA A 269 -2.20 -15.59 -4.78
CA ALA A 269 -1.22 -15.30 -3.73
C ALA A 269 0.15 -15.08 -4.39
N TRP A 270 0.97 -14.19 -3.84
CA TRP A 270 2.23 -13.85 -4.46
C TRP A 270 3.31 -13.41 -3.48
N CYS A 271 4.57 -13.56 -3.94
CA CYS A 271 5.77 -13.11 -3.27
C CYS A 271 6.66 -12.33 -4.25
N TYR A 272 6.93 -11.07 -3.95
CA TYR A 272 7.90 -10.25 -4.67
C TYR A 272 9.21 -10.27 -3.89
N LEU A 273 10.21 -10.90 -4.50
CA LEU A 273 11.49 -11.21 -3.86
C LEU A 273 12.42 -10.01 -3.90
N ARG A 274 12.81 -9.55 -2.74
CA ARG A 274 13.72 -8.42 -2.56
C ARG A 274 14.43 -8.50 -1.21
N GLU A 275 15.48 -7.72 -1.06
CA GLU A 275 16.04 -7.35 0.23
C GLU A 275 16.66 -5.96 0.08
N THR A 276 16.11 -4.97 0.74
CA THR A 276 16.60 -3.61 0.63
C THR A 276 16.84 -3.04 2.02
N PRO A 277 18.09 -2.73 2.38
CA PRO A 277 18.39 -2.02 3.61
C PRO A 277 17.69 -0.68 3.65
N THR A 278 17.24 -0.31 4.83
CA THR A 278 16.69 1.00 5.11
C THR A 278 17.42 1.60 6.30
N ARG A 279 17.20 2.91 6.51
CA ARG A 279 17.77 3.58 7.70
C ARG A 279 17.30 2.93 9.00
N GLN A 280 16.05 2.48 9.05
CA GLN A 280 15.47 1.83 10.22
C GLN A 280 15.87 0.35 10.33
N PHE A 281 16.05 -0.32 9.19
CA PHE A 281 16.39 -1.74 9.11
C PHE A 281 17.67 -1.93 8.27
N PRO A 282 18.86 -1.70 8.84
CA PRO A 282 20.14 -1.75 8.10
C PRO A 282 20.45 -3.12 7.51
N LYS A 283 19.93 -4.21 8.09
CA LYS A 283 20.08 -5.58 7.58
C LYS A 283 19.25 -5.85 6.32
N GLY A 284 18.34 -4.95 5.99
CA GLY A 284 17.42 -5.10 4.86
C GLY A 284 16.00 -5.50 5.28
N VAL A 285 15.04 -5.04 4.49
CA VAL A 285 13.65 -5.47 4.56
C VAL A 285 13.43 -6.43 3.41
N ARG A 286 12.98 -7.63 3.76
CA ARG A 286 12.79 -8.74 2.82
C ARG A 286 11.37 -8.76 2.30
N ASN A 287 11.23 -9.15 1.08
CA ASN A 287 10.04 -9.49 0.34
C ASN A 287 8.80 -8.56 0.55
N PHE A 288 8.01 -8.41 -0.49
CA PHE A 288 6.60 -8.08 -0.35
C PHE A 288 5.79 -9.33 -0.59
N GLU A 289 4.91 -9.68 0.33
CA GLU A 289 4.22 -10.95 0.37
C GLU A 289 2.71 -10.75 0.53
N ARG A 290 1.96 -11.50 -0.24
CA ARG A 290 0.50 -11.56 -0.12
C ARG A 290 0.08 -13.02 -0.16
N TRP A 291 -0.03 -13.62 1.03
CA TRP A 291 -0.40 -15.02 1.25
C TRP A 291 0.49 -16.07 0.59
N LEU A 292 1.61 -15.68 0.02
CA LEU A 292 2.69 -16.56 -0.41
C LEU A 292 3.99 -16.06 0.22
N HIS A 293 4.64 -16.91 0.99
CA HIS A 293 5.77 -16.58 1.84
C HIS A 293 7.04 -17.30 1.36
N GLN A 294 8.14 -16.54 1.21
CA GLN A 294 9.46 -17.13 1.04
C GLN A 294 10.22 -17.02 2.36
N ARG A 295 10.82 -18.11 2.79
CA ARG A 295 11.66 -18.14 4.00
C ARG A 295 12.96 -18.87 3.73
N ASP A 296 14.06 -18.31 4.23
CA ASP A 296 15.36 -18.93 4.18
C ASP A 296 15.44 -20.05 5.24
N ARG A 297 15.85 -21.25 4.81
CA ARG A 297 16.06 -22.41 5.67
C ARG A 297 17.35 -23.13 5.31
N ALA A 298 17.79 -24.10 6.10
CA ALA A 298 18.96 -24.91 5.79
C ALA A 298 18.80 -25.58 4.41
N GLY A 299 19.78 -25.44 3.52
CA GLY A 299 19.74 -25.93 2.13
C GLY A 299 18.92 -25.10 1.15
N ALA A 300 18.27 -24.03 1.62
CA ALA A 300 17.43 -23.14 0.81
C ALA A 300 17.60 -21.67 1.23
N ARG A 301 18.82 -21.27 1.55
CA ARG A 301 19.15 -19.85 1.81
C ARG A 301 19.33 -19.12 0.49
N THR A 302 18.84 -17.91 0.45
CA THR A 302 18.89 -17.08 -0.75
C THR A 302 19.83 -15.90 -0.58
N VAL A 303 20.33 -15.39 -1.69
CA VAL A 303 21.17 -14.19 -1.74
C VAL A 303 20.42 -13.04 -2.38
N ALA A 304 20.46 -11.87 -1.77
CA ALA A 304 19.89 -10.66 -2.34
C ALA A 304 20.62 -10.23 -3.62
N VAL A 305 19.85 -9.76 -4.60
CA VAL A 305 20.36 -9.22 -5.86
C VAL A 305 19.67 -7.88 -6.10
N ASP A 306 20.17 -6.89 -5.41
CA ASP A 306 19.64 -5.53 -5.52
C ASP A 306 20.68 -4.62 -6.14
N ARG A 307 20.24 -3.75 -7.03
CA ARG A 307 21.07 -2.67 -7.56
C ARG A 307 20.56 -1.36 -6.99
N TYR A 308 21.23 -0.86 -5.98
CA TYR A 308 20.91 0.42 -5.37
C TYR A 308 22.17 1.01 -4.70
N ASP A 309 22.17 2.32 -4.50
CA ASP A 309 23.22 3.03 -3.81
C ASP A 309 22.80 3.26 -2.34
N ILE A 310 23.47 2.56 -1.41
CA ILE A 310 23.18 2.63 0.02
C ILE A 310 23.35 4.06 0.57
N ALA A 311 24.26 4.85 0.01
CA ALA A 311 24.45 6.23 0.40
C ALA A 311 23.29 7.13 0.03
N LYS A 312 22.46 6.68 -0.91
CA LYS A 312 21.25 7.36 -1.42
C LYS A 312 19.96 6.68 -1.01
N GLN A 313 19.94 5.94 0.07
CA GLN A 313 18.75 5.21 0.54
C GLN A 313 17.47 6.03 0.56
N ASN A 314 17.58 7.29 0.96
CA ASN A 314 16.45 8.21 0.99
C ASN A 314 16.02 8.74 -0.39
N THR A 315 16.81 8.47 -1.43
CA THR A 315 16.54 8.89 -2.80
C THR A 315 16.09 7.74 -3.69
N HIS A 316 15.97 6.53 -3.14
CA HIS A 316 15.44 5.34 -3.83
C HIS A 316 16.06 5.13 -5.21
N SER A 317 17.38 5.14 -5.29
CA SER A 317 18.11 5.14 -6.57
C SER A 317 18.29 3.76 -7.20
N PHE A 318 17.66 2.72 -6.66
CA PHE A 318 17.74 1.37 -7.23
C PHE A 318 16.66 1.12 -8.29
N ASP A 319 16.98 0.24 -9.22
CA ASP A 319 16.16 -0.07 -10.39
C ASP A 319 15.82 -1.55 -10.54
N PHE A 320 16.34 -2.40 -9.66
CA PHE A 320 16.15 -3.83 -9.73
C PHE A 320 16.30 -4.48 -8.36
N THR A 321 15.41 -5.41 -8.03
CA THR A 321 15.50 -6.28 -6.86
C THR A 321 15.13 -7.71 -7.24
N ALA A 322 15.79 -8.68 -6.63
CA ALA A 322 15.52 -10.11 -6.75
C ALA A 322 16.20 -10.88 -5.62
N ARG A 323 15.97 -12.19 -5.56
CA ARG A 323 16.77 -13.13 -4.79
C ARG A 323 17.23 -14.28 -5.68
N ARG A 324 18.40 -14.82 -5.43
CA ARG A 324 18.94 -15.94 -6.19
C ARG A 324 19.30 -17.11 -5.28
N THR A 325 19.38 -18.28 -5.86
CA THR A 325 20.05 -19.44 -5.24
C THR A 325 21.55 -19.16 -5.09
N ASP A 326 22.25 -19.99 -4.34
CA ASP A 326 23.71 -19.93 -4.16
C ASP A 326 24.30 -21.33 -4.27
N ALA A 327 24.41 -21.81 -5.49
CA ALA A 327 24.91 -23.13 -5.81
C ALA A 327 26.34 -23.38 -5.28
N ALA A 328 27.16 -22.33 -5.23
CA ALA A 328 28.53 -22.39 -4.73
C ALA A 328 28.61 -22.80 -3.25
N THR A 329 27.58 -22.48 -2.46
CA THR A 329 27.48 -22.85 -1.04
C THR A 329 26.49 -24.00 -0.78
N GLY A 330 26.02 -24.67 -1.84
CA GLY A 330 25.07 -25.78 -1.72
C GLY A 330 23.60 -25.34 -1.50
N GLN A 331 23.28 -24.09 -1.74
CA GLN A 331 21.92 -23.56 -1.60
C GLN A 331 21.21 -23.55 -2.96
N TYR A 332 20.62 -24.65 -3.32
CA TYR A 332 20.04 -24.86 -4.66
C TYR A 332 18.55 -24.50 -4.77
N LYS A 333 17.91 -24.05 -3.67
CA LYS A 333 16.46 -23.92 -3.62
C LYS A 333 16.04 -22.54 -3.15
N ILE A 334 14.92 -22.06 -3.71
CA ILE A 334 14.11 -20.99 -3.15
C ILE A 334 12.77 -21.59 -2.79
N GLY A 335 12.49 -21.74 -1.50
CA GLY A 335 11.30 -22.41 -1.00
C GLY A 335 10.17 -21.44 -0.69
N PHE A 336 8.93 -21.85 -0.94
CA PHE A 336 7.73 -21.08 -0.74
C PHE A 336 6.71 -21.86 0.09
N ALA A 337 6.07 -21.15 1.04
CA ALA A 337 4.93 -21.63 1.80
C ALA A 337 3.69 -20.80 1.41
N LEU A 338 2.62 -21.46 1.04
CA LEU A 338 1.34 -20.86 0.73
C LEU A 338 0.51 -20.80 2.02
N ASP A 339 -0.23 -19.72 2.24
CA ASP A 339 -1.16 -19.64 3.36
C ASP A 339 -2.26 -20.70 3.21
N ASP A 340 -2.43 -21.56 4.19
CA ASP A 340 -3.39 -22.67 4.18
C ASP A 340 -4.84 -22.19 4.00
N ARG A 341 -5.14 -20.96 4.40
CA ARG A 341 -6.46 -20.32 4.16
C ARG A 341 -6.69 -20.01 2.69
N PHE A 342 -5.63 -19.78 1.90
CA PHE A 342 -5.75 -19.55 0.46
C PHE A 342 -5.99 -20.88 -0.30
N LEU A 343 -5.12 -21.86 -0.11
CA LEU A 343 -5.27 -23.24 -0.63
C LEU A 343 -4.50 -24.20 0.28
N SER A 344 -5.14 -25.30 0.66
CA SER A 344 -4.51 -26.42 1.40
C SER A 344 -5.03 -27.76 0.92
N GLY A 345 -4.26 -28.83 1.14
CA GLY A 345 -4.59 -30.17 0.66
C GLY A 345 -4.48 -30.27 -0.86
N GLY A 346 -5.48 -30.82 -1.52
CA GLY A 346 -5.52 -30.95 -2.98
C GLY A 346 -5.96 -32.33 -3.44
N PRO A 347 -5.92 -32.61 -4.76
CA PRO A 347 -5.22 -31.83 -5.80
C PRO A 347 -5.95 -30.56 -6.22
N HIS A 348 -5.18 -29.52 -6.50
CA HIS A 348 -5.68 -28.22 -6.95
C HIS A 348 -5.26 -27.91 -8.38
N ARG A 349 -6.10 -27.13 -9.07
CA ARG A 349 -5.79 -26.55 -10.38
C ARG A 349 -5.24 -25.15 -10.17
N VAL A 350 -4.00 -24.94 -10.56
CA VAL A 350 -3.30 -23.67 -10.37
C VAL A 350 -2.45 -23.27 -11.58
N VAL A 351 -2.16 -21.98 -11.67
CA VAL A 351 -1.11 -21.46 -12.55
C VAL A 351 0.00 -20.89 -11.66
N PHE A 352 1.21 -21.40 -11.83
CA PHE A 352 2.40 -20.75 -11.31
C PHE A 352 2.95 -19.78 -12.35
N LYS A 353 3.18 -18.53 -11.96
CA LYS A 353 3.91 -17.55 -12.75
C LYS A 353 5.18 -17.17 -12.01
N VAL A 354 6.32 -17.42 -12.64
CA VAL A 354 7.65 -17.18 -12.08
C VAL A 354 8.36 -16.16 -12.95
N THR A 355 8.49 -14.92 -12.44
CA THR A 355 9.27 -13.88 -13.11
C THR A 355 10.72 -13.99 -12.65
N TYR A 356 11.62 -14.09 -13.60
CA TYR A 356 13.05 -14.31 -13.38
C TYR A 356 13.89 -13.43 -14.30
N ARG A 357 15.16 -13.25 -13.98
CA ARG A 357 16.14 -12.64 -14.85
C ARG A 357 16.85 -13.72 -15.64
N ASP A 358 16.83 -13.60 -16.95
CA ASP A 358 17.53 -14.52 -17.88
C ASP A 358 19.02 -14.13 -17.97
N GLU A 359 19.74 -14.28 -16.85
CA GLU A 359 21.16 -13.95 -16.72
C GLU A 359 22.00 -15.22 -16.63
N GLY A 360 23.11 -15.28 -17.36
CA GLY A 360 23.87 -16.51 -17.49
C GLY A 360 23.12 -17.60 -18.25
N ARG A 361 23.42 -18.86 -17.92
CA ARG A 361 22.72 -20.03 -18.52
C ARG A 361 22.32 -21.05 -17.45
N PRO A 362 21.68 -20.63 -16.37
CA PRO A 362 21.17 -21.55 -15.38
C PRO A 362 20.04 -22.41 -15.95
N ILE A 363 19.85 -23.56 -15.31
CA ILE A 363 18.70 -24.41 -15.52
C ILE A 363 18.02 -24.56 -14.17
N TRP A 364 16.72 -24.29 -14.12
CA TRP A 364 15.94 -24.45 -12.90
C TRP A 364 14.57 -25.07 -13.21
N ARG A 365 13.96 -25.64 -12.17
CA ARG A 365 12.63 -26.24 -12.24
C ARG A 365 11.75 -25.77 -11.09
N LEU A 366 10.44 -25.86 -11.28
CA LEU A 366 9.46 -25.76 -10.22
C LEU A 366 9.22 -27.17 -9.66
N ALA A 367 9.54 -27.37 -8.39
CA ALA A 367 9.33 -28.60 -7.64
C ALA A 367 8.13 -28.44 -6.70
N TYR A 368 7.16 -29.32 -6.75
CA TYR A 368 5.96 -29.34 -5.93
C TYR A 368 5.48 -30.77 -5.70
N ASP A 369 4.59 -30.98 -4.73
CA ASP A 369 3.98 -32.28 -4.53
C ASP A 369 2.89 -32.55 -5.56
N ALA A 370 3.06 -33.63 -6.30
CA ALA A 370 2.12 -34.10 -7.31
C ALA A 370 1.81 -35.59 -7.10
N PRO A 371 0.53 -35.99 -7.06
CA PRO A 371 0.17 -37.39 -6.88
C PRO A 371 0.48 -38.28 -8.09
N ARG A 372 0.81 -37.70 -9.25
CA ARG A 372 1.14 -38.42 -10.47
C ARG A 372 2.63 -38.41 -10.75
N ALA A 373 3.28 -39.57 -10.64
CA ALA A 373 4.64 -39.79 -11.16
C ALA A 373 4.62 -39.62 -12.69
N GLY A 374 5.46 -38.71 -13.23
CA GLY A 374 5.61 -38.55 -14.68
C GLY A 374 5.00 -37.26 -15.28
N SER A 375 4.52 -36.32 -14.47
CA SER A 375 4.19 -34.98 -14.99
C SER A 375 5.44 -34.34 -15.62
N SER A 376 5.28 -33.72 -16.80
CA SER A 376 6.36 -33.03 -17.52
C SER A 376 7.06 -32.04 -16.59
N PRO A 377 8.40 -32.06 -16.51
CA PRO A 377 9.11 -31.19 -15.59
C PRO A 377 8.82 -29.72 -15.93
N CYS A 378 8.40 -28.94 -14.93
CA CYS A 378 8.27 -27.48 -15.03
C CYS A 378 9.66 -26.85 -15.07
N ARG A 379 10.38 -27.00 -16.19
CA ARG A 379 11.79 -26.68 -16.32
C ARG A 379 12.00 -25.47 -17.22
N VAL A 380 12.95 -24.64 -16.85
CA VAL A 380 13.38 -23.46 -17.61
C VAL A 380 14.88 -23.53 -17.83
N GLU A 381 15.29 -23.33 -19.08
CA GLU A 381 16.69 -23.15 -19.48
C GLU A 381 16.89 -21.67 -19.85
N CYS A 382 17.71 -20.99 -19.08
CA CYS A 382 18.04 -19.60 -19.36
C CYS A 382 19.02 -19.53 -20.53
N THR A 383 18.86 -18.48 -21.34
CA THR A 383 19.63 -18.27 -22.57
C THR A 383 20.65 -17.13 -22.45
N GLY A 384 20.63 -16.40 -21.33
CA GLY A 384 21.62 -15.36 -21.03
C GLY A 384 21.36 -14.02 -21.71
N THR A 385 20.10 -13.68 -21.98
CA THR A 385 19.75 -12.40 -22.61
C THR A 385 19.83 -11.20 -21.69
N GLY A 386 19.85 -11.43 -20.37
CA GLY A 386 19.79 -10.38 -19.35
C GLY A 386 18.39 -9.79 -19.16
N GLU A 387 17.39 -10.28 -19.89
CA GLU A 387 16.01 -9.79 -19.84
C GLU A 387 15.25 -10.33 -18.61
N ILE A 388 14.22 -9.60 -18.21
CA ILE A 388 13.24 -10.10 -17.25
C ILE A 388 12.16 -10.87 -18.02
N ARG A 389 11.99 -12.14 -17.69
CA ARG A 389 11.05 -13.06 -18.32
C ARG A 389 10.11 -13.67 -17.31
N THR A 390 8.97 -14.19 -17.78
CA THR A 390 8.02 -14.91 -16.92
C THR A 390 7.74 -16.30 -17.51
N ALA A 391 8.08 -17.33 -16.75
CA ALA A 391 7.63 -18.68 -17.02
C ALA A 391 6.23 -18.89 -16.44
N THR A 392 5.38 -19.60 -17.18
CA THR A 392 4.00 -19.90 -16.77
C THR A 392 3.78 -21.39 -16.85
N PHE A 393 3.39 -22.00 -15.71
CA PHE A 393 3.13 -23.41 -15.58
C PHE A 393 1.69 -23.66 -15.15
N PHE A 394 0.93 -24.30 -15.99
CA PHE A 394 -0.41 -24.75 -15.68
C PHE A 394 -0.35 -26.16 -15.08
N ARG A 395 -0.97 -26.34 -13.90
CA ARG A 395 -1.02 -27.65 -13.20
C ARG A 395 -2.41 -27.89 -12.65
N ASP A 396 -2.83 -29.16 -12.67
CA ASP A 396 -4.14 -29.63 -12.19
C ASP A 396 -4.03 -30.67 -11.06
N ASP A 397 -2.84 -30.91 -10.57
CA ASP A 397 -2.50 -31.98 -9.65
C ASP A 397 -1.72 -31.53 -8.40
N VAL A 398 -1.68 -30.22 -8.10
CA VAL A 398 -0.84 -29.67 -7.02
C VAL A 398 -1.46 -29.91 -5.65
N ARG A 399 -0.65 -30.33 -4.70
CA ARG A 399 -1.00 -30.42 -3.29
C ARG A 399 -0.22 -29.40 -2.47
N PHE A 400 -0.87 -28.80 -1.47
CA PHE A 400 -0.28 -27.86 -0.55
C PHE A 400 -0.48 -28.32 0.91
N GLY A 401 0.47 -27.98 1.80
CA GLY A 401 0.33 -28.16 3.24
C GLY A 401 0.42 -29.60 3.78
N ALA A 402 0.70 -30.62 2.95
CA ALA A 402 0.53 -32.01 3.37
C ALA A 402 1.78 -32.91 3.26
N THR A 403 2.95 -32.39 2.93
CA THR A 403 3.93 -33.22 2.23
C THR A 403 5.14 -33.63 3.04
N GLY A 404 5.27 -33.16 4.27
CA GLY A 404 6.52 -33.35 5.03
C GLY A 404 7.73 -32.67 4.39
N LEU A 405 7.50 -31.88 3.33
CA LEU A 405 8.48 -30.95 2.79
C LEU A 405 8.50 -29.70 3.65
N ASP A 406 9.66 -29.10 3.79
CA ASP A 406 9.81 -27.79 4.50
C ASP A 406 9.07 -26.65 3.80
N PHE A 407 8.58 -26.87 2.57
CA PHE A 407 7.92 -25.90 1.69
C PHE A 407 6.78 -26.57 0.92
N ASP A 408 5.78 -25.81 0.52
CA ASP A 408 4.72 -26.27 -0.36
C ASP A 408 5.23 -26.51 -1.79
N PHE A 409 6.14 -25.62 -2.22
CA PHE A 409 6.86 -25.79 -3.48
C PHE A 409 8.19 -25.02 -3.44
N ALA A 410 9.07 -25.32 -4.35
CA ALA A 410 10.36 -24.66 -4.49
C ALA A 410 10.74 -24.43 -5.95
N ILE A 411 11.55 -23.40 -6.17
CA ILE A 411 12.32 -23.27 -7.39
C ILE A 411 13.70 -23.88 -7.12
N GLU A 412 14.03 -24.95 -7.85
CA GLU A 412 15.27 -25.69 -7.69
C GLU A 412 16.21 -25.43 -8.86
N ALA A 413 17.40 -24.96 -8.58
CA ALA A 413 18.46 -24.81 -9.56
C ALA A 413 19.10 -26.18 -9.83
N GLU A 414 19.06 -26.64 -11.10
CA GLU A 414 19.74 -27.86 -11.56
C GLU A 414 21.16 -27.54 -12.03
N ARG A 415 21.39 -26.33 -12.53
CA ARG A 415 22.68 -25.84 -12.99
C ARG A 415 22.75 -24.34 -12.84
N GLY A 416 23.81 -23.82 -12.22
CA GLY A 416 23.99 -22.39 -11.97
C GLY A 416 22.99 -21.84 -10.97
N ASP A 417 22.84 -20.53 -10.92
CA ASP A 417 21.96 -19.86 -9.98
C ASP A 417 20.70 -19.30 -10.63
N ALA A 418 19.54 -19.68 -10.11
CA ALA A 418 18.25 -19.12 -10.50
C ALA A 418 18.03 -17.76 -9.82
N MET A 419 17.80 -16.71 -10.60
CA MET A 419 17.54 -15.37 -10.10
C MET A 419 16.06 -15.03 -10.27
N ILE A 420 15.32 -15.02 -9.16
CA ILE A 420 13.86 -14.92 -9.14
C ILE A 420 13.43 -13.58 -8.55
N LYS A 421 12.48 -12.95 -9.22
CA LYS A 421 11.97 -11.63 -8.86
C LYS A 421 10.56 -11.66 -8.28
N PHE A 422 9.64 -12.41 -8.90
CA PHE A 422 8.23 -12.40 -8.52
C PHE A 422 7.61 -13.77 -8.78
N VAL A 423 6.92 -14.31 -7.80
CA VAL A 423 6.23 -15.60 -7.90
C VAL A 423 4.76 -15.40 -7.56
N ARG A 424 3.89 -15.97 -8.39
CA ARG A 424 2.45 -15.95 -8.19
C ARG A 424 1.89 -17.36 -8.28
N VAL A 425 0.97 -17.70 -7.38
CA VAL A 425 0.12 -18.89 -7.44
C VAL A 425 -1.30 -18.41 -7.70
N ILE A 426 -1.86 -18.74 -8.84
CA ILE A 426 -3.21 -18.33 -9.25
C ILE A 426 -4.11 -19.55 -9.15
N ARG A 427 -5.14 -19.49 -8.29
CA ARG A 427 -6.15 -20.54 -8.17
C ARG A 427 -7.10 -20.49 -9.36
N LEU A 428 -7.35 -21.63 -9.95
CA LEU A 428 -8.34 -21.77 -11.01
C LEU A 428 -9.60 -22.38 -10.40
N GLY A 429 -10.74 -21.80 -10.68
CA GLY A 429 -12.03 -22.37 -10.25
C GLY A 429 -12.16 -23.81 -10.70
N ALA A 430 -12.96 -24.62 -10.00
CA ALA A 430 -13.32 -25.95 -10.46
C ALA A 430 -13.76 -25.84 -11.93
N ALA A 431 -13.30 -26.77 -12.78
CA ALA A 431 -13.82 -26.83 -14.14
C ALA A 431 -15.35 -26.97 -14.04
N THR A 432 -16.07 -25.90 -14.31
CA THR A 432 -17.51 -26.00 -14.50
C THR A 432 -17.70 -26.93 -15.68
N GLY A 433 -18.04 -28.20 -15.38
CA GLY A 433 -18.43 -29.16 -16.39
C GLY A 433 -19.47 -28.47 -17.26
N GLY A 434 -19.21 -28.39 -18.56
CA GLY A 434 -20.02 -27.66 -19.50
C GLY A 434 -21.50 -27.99 -19.38
N GLN A 435 -22.24 -27.03 -18.88
CA GLN A 435 -23.70 -26.98 -19.09
C GLN A 435 -24.10 -25.53 -19.34
N GLY A 436 -24.56 -25.31 -20.55
CA GLY A 436 -25.50 -24.22 -20.90
C GLY A 436 -24.84 -22.96 -21.48
N SER A 437 -24.76 -22.91 -22.79
CA SER A 437 -24.79 -21.63 -23.52
C SER A 437 -25.97 -20.79 -23.03
N PRO A 438 -25.78 -19.53 -22.68
CA PRO A 438 -26.89 -18.63 -22.47
C PRO A 438 -27.58 -18.37 -23.83
N LYS A 439 -28.89 -18.57 -23.86
CA LYS A 439 -29.77 -18.12 -24.94
C LYS A 439 -29.89 -16.61 -24.93
#